data_feacdb7e2a2265cbbc15acd6749e0e09
#
_entry.id   feacdb7e2a2265cbbc15acd6749e0e09
#
_cell.length_a   1.000
_cell.length_b   1.000
_cell.length_c   1.000
_cell.angle_alpha   90.00
_cell.angle_beta   90.00
_cell.angle_gamma   90.00
#
_symmetry.space_group_name_H-M   'P 1'
#
loop_
_entity.id
_entity.type
_entity.pdbx_description
1 polymer ?
#
loop_
_entity_poly.entity_id
_entity_poly.type
_entity_poly.pdbx_seq_one_letter_code
_entity_poly.pdbx_strand_id
1 'polypeptide(L)'
;MQTQPQENSPKKKKSPIRFIILALVLGTAGYFGYQKISFNITHETTDNAQVETQITPVLPRVSGYVKSVAIKDYDSVKVGDLLVELDDAELQSQLTELEADYNQAEVDILNAKASLNQATVSLSINKGAIDISDVKRKKMEADYIRDKSLFAAEAITKKQLEESKYNYETASKQFDNTKNDLTSAESKINVLQSAVKKTEAAMSVKNAKIEQTKLKISYTKIYAPQAGKIGKKTISEGQFVQAGTPLFSIVNDSTYWIVANYKESQISK
;
A
#
# COMPACT_ATOMS: atom_id res chain seq x y z
N MET A 1 -67.75 -29.90 -108.30
CA MET A 1 -66.48 -30.44 -107.88
C MET A 1 -65.50 -29.26 -107.81
N GLN A 2 -65.26 -28.79 -106.62
CA GLN A 2 -64.44 -27.62 -106.38
C GLN A 2 -63.19 -28.02 -105.60
N THR A 3 -62.06 -27.87 -106.23
CA THR A 3 -60.72 -28.06 -105.66
C THR A 3 -60.28 -26.73 -104.93
N GLN A 4 -59.99 -26.84 -103.63
CA GLN A 4 -59.39 -25.73 -102.86
C GLN A 4 -57.89 -25.75 -103.01
N PRO A 5 -57.24 -24.61 -103.12
CA PRO A 5 -55.78 -24.50 -103.12
C PRO A 5 -55.14 -24.46 -101.67
N GLN A 6 -54.07 -25.19 -101.51
CA GLN A 6 -53.22 -25.15 -100.30
C GLN A 6 -52.44 -23.82 -100.18
N GLU A 7 -52.61 -23.22 -99.03
CA GLU A 7 -51.86 -22.01 -98.64
C GLU A 7 -50.51 -22.36 -98.02
N ASN A 8 -49.43 -22.01 -98.69
CA ASN A 8 -48.03 -22.18 -98.21
C ASN A 8 -47.62 -21.03 -97.25
N SER A 9 -47.58 -21.32 -95.95
CA SER A 9 -47.08 -20.36 -95.01
C SER A 9 -45.53 -20.29 -95.08
N PRO A 10 -44.89 -19.04 -95.05
CA PRO A 10 -43.44 -18.87 -95.14
C PRO A 10 -42.75 -19.20 -93.81
N LYS A 11 -41.75 -20.10 -93.84
CA LYS A 11 -40.88 -20.41 -92.73
C LYS A 11 -40.10 -19.14 -92.32
N LYS A 12 -40.39 -18.56 -91.12
CA LYS A 12 -39.60 -17.47 -90.53
C LYS A 12 -38.15 -17.91 -90.28
N LYS A 13 -37.17 -17.29 -91.00
CA LYS A 13 -35.75 -17.45 -90.78
C LYS A 13 -35.44 -16.94 -89.37
N LYS A 14 -34.95 -17.79 -88.43
CA LYS A 14 -34.53 -17.42 -87.09
C LYS A 14 -33.32 -16.52 -87.22
N SER A 15 -33.48 -15.26 -86.80
CA SER A 15 -32.42 -14.25 -86.87
C SER A 15 -31.22 -14.62 -85.96
N PRO A 16 -29.99 -14.72 -86.54
CA PRO A 16 -28.77 -15.08 -85.76
C PRO A 16 -28.47 -14.11 -84.63
N ILE A 17 -28.99 -12.87 -84.68
CA ILE A 17 -28.83 -11.81 -83.70
C ILE A 17 -29.37 -12.24 -82.29
N ARG A 18 -30.46 -13.06 -82.27
CA ARG A 18 -31.01 -13.56 -81.00
C ARG A 18 -30.09 -14.51 -80.31
N PHE A 19 -29.34 -15.36 -81.03
CA PHE A 19 -28.33 -16.26 -80.47
C PHE A 19 -27.06 -15.47 -79.96
N ILE A 20 -26.67 -14.39 -80.65
CA ILE A 20 -25.57 -13.55 -80.25
C ILE A 20 -25.91 -12.80 -78.95
N ILE A 21 -27.14 -12.25 -78.88
CA ILE A 21 -27.58 -11.55 -77.63
C ILE A 21 -27.67 -12.55 -76.46
N LEU A 22 -28.21 -13.77 -76.74
CA LEU A 22 -28.32 -14.82 -75.72
C LEU A 22 -26.89 -15.25 -75.20
N ALA A 23 -25.93 -15.39 -76.12
CA ALA A 23 -24.54 -15.75 -75.79
C ALA A 23 -23.86 -14.66 -75.01
N LEU A 24 -24.14 -13.38 -75.33
CA LEU A 24 -23.57 -12.25 -74.60
C LEU A 24 -24.15 -12.14 -73.20
N VAL A 25 -25.46 -12.38 -73.04
CA VAL A 25 -26.12 -12.41 -71.70
C VAL A 25 -25.62 -13.57 -70.88
N LEU A 26 -25.47 -14.77 -71.47
CA LEU A 26 -24.90 -15.92 -70.75
C LEU A 26 -23.44 -15.74 -70.37
N GLY A 27 -22.63 -15.09 -71.24
CA GLY A 27 -21.25 -14.77 -70.98
C GLY A 27 -21.09 -13.76 -69.82
N THR A 28 -21.91 -12.70 -69.83
CA THR A 28 -21.90 -11.71 -68.72
C THR A 28 -22.39 -12.30 -67.41
N ALA A 29 -23.47 -13.08 -67.45
CA ALA A 29 -23.99 -13.78 -66.29
C ALA A 29 -23.00 -14.81 -65.70
N GLY A 30 -22.30 -15.55 -66.60
CA GLY A 30 -21.24 -16.47 -66.21
C GLY A 30 -20.02 -15.75 -65.58
N TYR A 31 -19.61 -14.59 -66.13
CA TYR A 31 -18.52 -13.80 -65.60
C TYR A 31 -18.87 -13.25 -64.19
N PHE A 32 -20.03 -12.65 -64.00
CA PHE A 32 -20.47 -12.16 -62.67
C PHE A 32 -20.72 -13.32 -61.71
N GLY A 33 -21.25 -14.42 -62.18
CA GLY A 33 -21.43 -15.63 -61.36
C GLY A 33 -20.08 -16.20 -60.87
N TYR A 34 -19.10 -16.31 -61.78
CA TYR A 34 -17.77 -16.76 -61.43
C TYR A 34 -17.08 -15.84 -60.44
N GLN A 35 -17.16 -14.50 -60.63
CA GLN A 35 -16.58 -13.54 -59.73
C GLN A 35 -17.17 -13.58 -58.33
N LYS A 36 -18.50 -13.75 -58.24
CA LYS A 36 -19.23 -13.86 -56.96
C LYS A 36 -18.94 -15.19 -56.25
N ILE A 37 -18.86 -16.29 -56.99
CA ILE A 37 -18.51 -17.60 -56.42
C ILE A 37 -17.05 -17.64 -55.97
N SER A 38 -16.11 -17.12 -56.78
CA SER A 38 -14.69 -17.02 -56.44
C SER A 38 -14.48 -16.15 -55.20
N PHE A 39 -15.20 -15.03 -55.10
CA PHE A 39 -15.14 -14.17 -53.91
C PHE A 39 -15.62 -14.89 -52.64
N ASN A 40 -16.76 -15.61 -52.73
CA ASN A 40 -17.32 -16.36 -51.57
C ASN A 40 -16.46 -17.58 -51.15
N ILE A 41 -15.67 -18.13 -52.08
CA ILE A 41 -14.76 -19.24 -51.76
C ILE A 41 -13.46 -18.74 -51.12
N THR A 42 -13.01 -17.55 -51.52
CA THR A 42 -11.72 -16.97 -51.03
C THR A 42 -11.89 -16.04 -49.83
N HIS A 43 -13.12 -15.59 -49.52
CA HIS A 43 -13.38 -14.66 -48.40
C HIS A 43 -14.44 -15.25 -47.50
N GLU A 44 -14.08 -15.45 -46.25
CA GLU A 44 -15.02 -15.83 -45.19
C GLU A 44 -15.64 -14.57 -44.59
N THR A 45 -16.95 -14.57 -44.41
CA THR A 45 -17.72 -13.48 -43.81
C THR A 45 -18.35 -13.94 -42.50
N THR A 46 -18.33 -13.06 -41.50
CA THR A 46 -19.02 -13.32 -40.23
C THR A 46 -20.00 -12.20 -39.94
N ASP A 47 -21.20 -12.55 -39.50
CA ASP A 47 -22.22 -11.62 -39.02
C ASP A 47 -22.10 -11.40 -37.50
N ASN A 48 -21.19 -12.14 -36.84
CA ASN A 48 -20.95 -12.03 -35.39
C ASN A 48 -19.63 -11.32 -35.13
N ALA A 49 -19.51 -10.07 -35.58
CA ALA A 49 -18.42 -9.17 -35.29
C ALA A 49 -18.90 -8.05 -34.35
N GLN A 50 -18.20 -7.84 -33.23
CA GLN A 50 -18.54 -6.82 -32.26
C GLN A 50 -17.35 -5.85 -32.11
N VAL A 51 -17.66 -4.56 -31.95
CA VAL A 51 -16.66 -3.55 -31.62
C VAL A 51 -16.55 -3.48 -30.10
N GLU A 52 -15.37 -3.75 -29.60
CA GLU A 52 -15.06 -3.70 -28.18
C GLU A 52 -14.07 -2.59 -27.87
N THR A 53 -14.07 -2.16 -26.63
CA THR A 53 -13.11 -1.20 -26.08
C THR A 53 -12.75 -1.58 -24.65
N GLN A 54 -11.68 -1.01 -24.13
CA GLN A 54 -11.27 -1.23 -22.76
C GLN A 54 -12.24 -0.53 -21.79
N ILE A 55 -12.85 -1.32 -20.92
CA ILE A 55 -13.75 -0.87 -19.87
C ILE A 55 -13.07 -1.07 -18.53
N THR A 56 -12.89 0.00 -17.77
CA THR A 56 -12.28 -0.03 -16.44
C THR A 56 -13.32 0.31 -15.38
N PRO A 57 -13.69 -0.63 -14.49
CA PRO A 57 -14.60 -0.36 -13.40
C PRO A 57 -13.93 0.52 -12.35
N VAL A 58 -14.64 1.50 -11.83
CA VAL A 58 -14.23 2.37 -10.71
C VAL A 58 -14.84 1.82 -9.44
N LEU A 59 -13.97 1.41 -8.50
CA LEU A 59 -14.36 0.79 -7.23
C LEU A 59 -13.83 1.63 -6.07
N PRO A 60 -14.65 1.88 -5.03
CA PRO A 60 -14.19 2.52 -3.81
C PRO A 60 -13.28 1.55 -3.01
N ARG A 61 -12.25 2.07 -2.37
CA ARG A 61 -11.36 1.31 -1.49
C ARG A 61 -11.83 1.30 -0.03
N VAL A 62 -12.74 2.22 0.32
CA VAL A 62 -13.36 2.33 1.63
C VAL A 62 -14.88 2.39 1.47
N SER A 63 -15.61 1.90 2.46
CA SER A 63 -17.07 2.03 2.51
C SER A 63 -17.44 3.36 3.17
N GLY A 64 -18.55 3.94 2.73
CA GLY A 64 -19.06 5.20 3.30
C GLY A 64 -20.25 5.73 2.54
N TYR A 65 -20.81 6.83 3.02
CA TYR A 65 -21.87 7.55 2.32
C TYR A 65 -21.28 8.45 1.24
N VAL A 66 -21.93 8.54 0.09
CA VAL A 66 -21.55 9.44 -0.99
C VAL A 66 -21.91 10.87 -0.58
N LYS A 67 -20.91 11.73 -0.42
CA LYS A 67 -21.07 13.15 -0.08
C LYS A 67 -21.38 13.96 -1.32
N SER A 68 -20.65 13.72 -2.42
CA SER A 68 -20.88 14.40 -3.69
C SER A 68 -20.43 13.54 -4.87
N VAL A 69 -21.08 13.76 -6.03
CA VAL A 69 -20.72 13.12 -7.31
C VAL A 69 -20.43 14.23 -8.32
N ALA A 70 -19.16 14.41 -8.67
CA ALA A 70 -18.68 15.49 -9.52
C ALA A 70 -18.93 15.27 -11.03
N ILE A 71 -19.47 14.10 -11.42
CA ILE A 71 -19.61 13.65 -12.81
C ILE A 71 -21.07 13.37 -13.18
N LYS A 72 -21.36 13.49 -14.47
CA LYS A 72 -22.63 13.06 -15.08
C LYS A 72 -22.40 11.83 -15.97
N ASP A 73 -23.52 11.18 -16.34
CA ASP A 73 -23.45 10.08 -17.30
C ASP A 73 -22.88 10.58 -18.63
N TYR A 74 -21.96 9.78 -19.19
CA TYR A 74 -21.28 10.02 -20.47
C TYR A 74 -20.31 11.23 -20.51
N ASP A 75 -20.00 11.85 -19.37
CA ASP A 75 -18.97 12.89 -19.30
C ASP A 75 -17.59 12.34 -19.68
N SER A 76 -16.78 13.16 -20.33
CA SER A 76 -15.38 12.87 -20.61
C SER A 76 -14.51 13.29 -19.41
N VAL A 77 -13.65 12.39 -18.95
CA VAL A 77 -12.75 12.61 -17.80
C VAL A 77 -11.31 12.36 -18.19
N LYS A 78 -10.40 13.05 -17.50
CA LYS A 78 -8.94 12.89 -17.61
C LYS A 78 -8.42 12.11 -16.39
N VAL A 79 -7.21 11.56 -16.54
CA VAL A 79 -6.52 10.94 -15.41
C VAL A 79 -6.35 11.93 -14.26
N GLY A 80 -6.77 11.54 -13.07
CA GLY A 80 -6.66 12.36 -11.85
C GLY A 80 -7.85 13.30 -11.61
N ASP A 81 -8.87 13.32 -12.46
CA ASP A 81 -10.10 14.07 -12.18
C ASP A 81 -10.84 13.47 -10.99
N LEU A 82 -11.34 14.30 -10.08
CA LEU A 82 -12.18 13.86 -8.95
C LEU A 82 -13.55 13.43 -9.48
N LEU A 83 -13.93 12.20 -9.19
CA LEU A 83 -15.18 11.59 -9.65
C LEU A 83 -16.26 11.58 -8.56
N VAL A 84 -15.87 11.09 -7.37
CA VAL A 84 -16.77 10.91 -6.22
C VAL A 84 -16.04 11.28 -4.96
N GLU A 85 -16.73 11.93 -4.05
CA GLU A 85 -16.27 12.19 -2.67
C GLU A 85 -17.19 11.45 -1.71
N LEU A 86 -16.61 10.63 -0.85
CA LEU A 86 -17.30 9.97 0.25
C LEU A 86 -17.22 10.84 1.51
N ASP A 87 -18.16 10.70 2.41
CA ASP A 87 -18.13 11.36 3.72
C ASP A 87 -16.97 10.81 4.56
N ASP A 88 -16.07 11.69 4.98
CA ASP A 88 -14.88 11.39 5.76
C ASP A 88 -14.97 11.88 7.22
N ALA A 89 -16.13 12.40 7.67
CA ALA A 89 -16.27 13.01 8.99
C ALA A 89 -15.92 12.04 10.14
N GLU A 90 -16.30 10.78 10.03
CA GLU A 90 -15.96 9.75 11.03
C GLU A 90 -14.44 9.47 11.05
N LEU A 91 -13.81 9.39 9.86
CA LEU A 91 -12.37 9.18 9.74
C LEU A 91 -11.57 10.38 10.24
N GLN A 92 -12.06 11.60 10.04
CA GLN A 92 -11.46 12.83 10.57
C GLN A 92 -11.53 12.87 12.10
N SER A 93 -12.66 12.48 12.68
CA SER A 93 -12.82 12.35 14.14
C SER A 93 -11.85 11.31 14.70
N GLN A 94 -11.74 10.15 14.05
CA GLN A 94 -10.77 9.11 14.42
C GLN A 94 -9.32 9.58 14.30
N LEU A 95 -9.00 10.38 13.27
CA LEU A 95 -7.67 10.97 13.12
C LEU A 95 -7.33 11.90 14.29
N THR A 96 -8.28 12.76 14.67
CA THR A 96 -8.12 13.68 15.82
C THR A 96 -7.88 12.93 17.13
N GLU A 97 -8.62 11.82 17.36
CA GLU A 97 -8.41 10.95 18.53
C GLU A 97 -7.01 10.33 18.53
N LEU A 98 -6.55 9.81 17.38
CA LEU A 98 -5.21 9.23 17.25
C LEU A 98 -4.09 10.26 17.41
N GLU A 99 -4.30 11.50 16.96
CA GLU A 99 -3.35 12.59 17.16
C GLU A 99 -3.27 12.99 18.65
N ALA A 100 -4.38 12.98 19.38
CA ALA A 100 -4.37 13.16 20.83
C ALA A 100 -3.60 12.03 21.54
N ASP A 101 -3.83 10.79 21.14
CA ASP A 101 -3.11 9.61 21.63
C ASP A 101 -1.59 9.70 21.37
N TYR A 102 -1.19 10.20 20.19
CA TYR A 102 0.20 10.43 19.84
C TYR A 102 0.86 11.49 20.73
N ASN A 103 0.16 12.60 20.97
CA ASN A 103 0.63 13.65 21.87
C ASN A 103 0.79 13.13 23.31
N GLN A 104 -0.12 12.27 23.78
CA GLN A 104 0.04 11.60 25.08
C GLN A 104 1.28 10.72 25.12
N ALA A 105 1.53 9.92 24.08
CA ALA A 105 2.73 9.09 23.99
C ALA A 105 4.03 9.92 23.96
N GLU A 106 4.00 11.12 23.37
CA GLU A 106 5.13 12.07 23.40
C GLU A 106 5.43 12.52 24.84
N VAL A 107 4.39 12.86 25.62
CA VAL A 107 4.54 13.19 27.05
C VAL A 107 5.11 12.02 27.84
N ASP A 108 4.67 10.79 27.55
CA ASP A 108 5.19 9.60 28.22
C ASP A 108 6.69 9.38 27.94
N ILE A 109 7.17 9.68 26.73
CA ILE A 109 8.60 9.67 26.39
C ILE A 109 9.36 10.73 27.20
N LEU A 110 8.82 11.95 27.31
CA LEU A 110 9.45 13.02 28.12
C LEU A 110 9.58 12.60 29.57
N ASN A 111 8.57 11.99 30.15
CA ASN A 111 8.57 11.47 31.51
C ASN A 111 9.61 10.35 31.70
N ALA A 112 9.68 9.40 30.75
CA ALA A 112 10.68 8.34 30.80
C ALA A 112 12.11 8.88 30.67
N LYS A 113 12.34 9.87 29.80
CA LYS A 113 13.64 10.55 29.64
C LYS A 113 14.02 11.37 30.88
N ALA A 114 13.05 12.02 31.52
CA ALA A 114 13.29 12.74 32.79
C ALA A 114 13.73 11.77 33.89
N SER A 115 13.07 10.62 34.01
CA SER A 115 13.42 9.55 34.94
C SER A 115 14.82 8.98 34.70
N LEU A 116 15.18 8.77 33.43
CA LEU A 116 16.52 8.35 33.03
C LEU A 116 17.58 9.42 33.41
N ASN A 117 17.31 10.69 33.15
CA ASN A 117 18.21 11.79 33.50
C ASN A 117 18.43 11.86 35.02
N GLN A 118 17.36 11.72 35.83
CA GLN A 118 17.49 11.69 37.29
C GLN A 118 18.36 10.51 37.76
N ALA A 119 18.20 9.32 37.16
CA ALA A 119 19.04 8.17 37.48
C ALA A 119 20.51 8.38 37.05
N THR A 120 20.73 9.07 35.93
CA THR A 120 22.11 9.42 35.47
C THR A 120 22.80 10.37 36.45
N VAL A 121 22.08 11.33 37.00
CA VAL A 121 22.60 12.22 38.06
C VAL A 121 22.94 11.41 39.31
N SER A 122 22.05 10.50 39.73
CA SER A 122 22.30 9.57 40.86
C SER A 122 23.54 8.71 40.66
N LEU A 123 23.74 8.20 39.42
CA LEU A 123 24.95 7.45 39.07
C LEU A 123 26.22 8.28 39.23
N SER A 124 26.18 9.55 38.82
CA SER A 124 27.30 10.47 38.99
C SER A 124 27.66 10.70 40.49
N ILE A 125 26.64 10.79 41.34
CA ILE A 125 26.83 10.90 42.80
C ILE A 125 27.49 9.61 43.36
N ASN A 126 27.01 8.44 42.96
CA ASN A 126 27.59 7.15 43.38
C ASN A 126 29.04 6.97 42.89
N LYS A 127 29.38 7.48 41.67
CA LYS A 127 30.78 7.52 41.20
C LYS A 127 31.66 8.36 42.09
N GLY A 128 31.21 9.55 42.53
CA GLY A 128 31.94 10.36 43.49
C GLY A 128 32.07 9.66 44.85
N ALA A 129 31.07 8.96 45.34
CA ALA A 129 31.07 8.22 46.59
C ALA A 129 32.10 7.07 46.58
N ILE A 130 32.21 6.33 45.47
CA ILE A 130 33.21 5.24 45.37
C ILE A 130 34.62 5.77 45.36
N ASP A 131 34.88 6.91 44.70
CA ASP A 131 36.23 7.54 44.71
C ASP A 131 36.63 7.96 46.12
N ILE A 132 35.74 8.58 46.89
CA ILE A 132 35.99 8.95 48.31
C ILE A 132 36.24 7.70 49.15
N SER A 133 35.44 6.65 48.97
CA SER A 133 35.56 5.37 49.70
C SER A 133 36.89 4.67 49.39
N ASP A 134 37.34 4.70 48.12
CA ASP A 134 38.64 4.11 47.72
C ASP A 134 39.85 4.86 48.33
N VAL A 135 39.77 6.18 48.30
CA VAL A 135 40.83 7.03 48.98
C VAL A 135 40.91 6.69 50.46
N LYS A 136 39.76 6.54 51.15
CA LYS A 136 39.75 6.15 52.58
C LYS A 136 40.30 4.76 52.78
N ARG A 137 39.91 3.78 51.97
CA ARG A 137 40.44 2.39 52.01
C ARG A 137 41.95 2.39 51.83
N LYS A 138 42.48 3.05 50.81
CA LYS A 138 43.93 3.16 50.53
C LYS A 138 44.70 3.79 51.70
N LYS A 139 44.15 4.83 52.33
CA LYS A 139 44.74 5.44 53.51
C LYS A 139 44.83 4.43 54.67
N MET A 140 43.74 3.76 55.00
CA MET A 140 43.71 2.78 56.10
C MET A 140 44.63 1.59 55.79
N GLU A 141 44.74 1.17 54.55
CA GLU A 141 45.66 0.13 54.08
C GLU A 141 47.14 0.51 54.33
N ALA A 142 47.51 1.72 53.94
CA ALA A 142 48.86 2.26 54.16
C ALA A 142 49.21 2.38 55.66
N ASP A 143 48.24 2.83 56.49
CA ASP A 143 48.38 2.90 57.92
C ASP A 143 48.59 1.53 58.54
N TYR A 144 47.77 0.51 58.13
CA TYR A 144 47.92 -0.85 58.58
C TYR A 144 49.26 -1.47 58.17
N ILE A 145 49.72 -1.28 56.92
CA ILE A 145 51.01 -1.78 56.43
C ILE A 145 52.18 -1.18 57.25
N ARG A 146 52.11 0.15 57.51
CA ARG A 146 53.13 0.83 58.35
C ARG A 146 53.13 0.27 59.77
N ASP A 147 51.95 0.14 60.42
CA ASP A 147 51.84 -0.39 61.79
C ASP A 147 52.30 -1.82 61.90
N LYS A 148 52.06 -2.64 60.87
CA LYS A 148 52.54 -4.00 60.77
C LYS A 148 54.07 -4.06 60.76
N SER A 149 54.73 -3.15 60.07
CA SER A 149 56.19 -3.04 60.06
C SER A 149 56.77 -2.55 61.41
N LEU A 150 56.11 -1.61 62.06
CA LEU A 150 56.48 -1.08 63.38
C LEU A 150 56.29 -2.11 64.48
N PHE A 151 55.27 -2.93 64.42
CA PHE A 151 55.04 -4.06 65.33
C PHE A 151 56.12 -5.13 65.17
N ALA A 152 56.56 -5.42 63.97
CA ALA A 152 57.68 -6.35 63.72
C ALA A 152 58.99 -5.85 64.26
N ALA A 153 59.13 -4.51 64.39
CA ALA A 153 60.27 -3.83 65.02
C ALA A 153 60.09 -3.57 66.56
N GLU A 154 59.00 -4.16 67.15
CA GLU A 154 58.64 -4.02 68.57
C GLU A 154 58.36 -2.54 68.99
N ALA A 155 58.06 -1.66 68.02
CA ALA A 155 57.88 -0.22 68.27
C ALA A 155 56.45 0.15 68.66
N ILE A 156 55.48 -0.72 68.50
CA ILE A 156 54.08 -0.49 68.88
C ILE A 156 53.47 -1.68 69.58
N THR A 157 52.29 -1.48 70.21
CA THR A 157 51.56 -2.55 70.91
C THR A 157 50.71 -3.38 69.98
N LYS A 158 50.44 -4.65 70.38
CA LYS A 158 49.51 -5.55 69.62
C LYS A 158 48.12 -4.93 69.46
N LYS A 159 47.64 -4.17 70.46
CA LYS A 159 46.36 -3.46 70.41
C LYS A 159 46.36 -2.41 69.29
N GLN A 160 47.37 -1.69 69.09
CA GLN A 160 47.49 -0.68 68.01
C GLN A 160 47.48 -1.34 66.63
N LEU A 161 48.20 -2.45 66.46
CA LEU A 161 48.14 -3.25 65.20
C LEU A 161 46.75 -3.79 64.92
N GLU A 162 46.04 -4.36 65.91
CA GLU A 162 44.68 -4.86 65.78
C GLU A 162 43.70 -3.74 65.43
N GLU A 163 43.86 -2.57 65.99
CA GLU A 163 43.03 -1.40 65.70
C GLU A 163 43.23 -0.89 64.25
N SER A 164 44.47 -0.78 63.79
CA SER A 164 44.70 -0.41 62.37
C SER A 164 44.22 -1.45 61.38
N LYS A 165 44.35 -2.73 61.70
CA LYS A 165 43.78 -3.83 60.93
C LYS A 165 42.26 -3.74 60.84
N TYR A 166 41.55 -3.56 61.95
CA TYR A 166 40.12 -3.38 62.02
C TYR A 166 39.64 -2.18 61.19
N ASN A 167 40.34 -1.04 61.27
CA ASN A 167 40.06 0.15 60.51
C ASN A 167 40.20 -0.08 59.00
N TYR A 168 41.23 -0.79 58.57
CA TYR A 168 41.39 -1.22 57.17
C TYR A 168 40.28 -2.16 56.71
N GLU A 169 39.97 -3.21 57.46
CA GLU A 169 38.91 -4.17 57.13
C GLU A 169 37.55 -3.47 57.01
N THR A 170 37.24 -2.54 57.92
CA THR A 170 36.02 -1.75 57.90
C THR A 170 35.97 -0.83 56.67
N ALA A 171 37.04 -0.13 56.33
CA ALA A 171 37.12 0.70 55.16
C ALA A 171 37.01 -0.10 53.85
N SER A 172 37.60 -1.32 53.84
CA SER A 172 37.48 -2.21 52.69
C SER A 172 36.04 -2.68 52.48
N LYS A 173 35.34 -3.08 53.56
CA LYS A 173 33.91 -3.44 53.47
C LYS A 173 33.02 -2.28 53.03
N GLN A 174 33.32 -1.04 53.49
CA GLN A 174 32.62 0.13 53.06
C GLN A 174 32.81 0.41 51.56
N PHE A 175 34.05 0.24 51.08
CA PHE A 175 34.33 0.36 49.63
C PHE A 175 33.55 -0.69 48.81
N ASP A 176 33.52 -1.96 49.24
CA ASP A 176 32.76 -3.03 48.59
C ASP A 176 31.25 -2.69 48.53
N ASN A 177 30.68 -2.16 49.63
CA ASN A 177 29.30 -1.75 49.67
C ASN A 177 29.01 -0.62 48.65
N THR A 178 29.85 0.45 48.64
CA THR A 178 29.71 1.55 47.71
C THR A 178 29.86 1.10 46.25
N LYS A 179 30.72 0.09 45.98
CA LYS A 179 30.86 -0.55 44.66
C LYS A 179 29.58 -1.28 44.24
N ASN A 180 28.94 -1.97 45.17
CA ASN A 180 27.65 -2.64 44.90
C ASN A 180 26.55 -1.62 44.62
N ASP A 181 26.52 -0.50 45.34
CA ASP A 181 25.57 0.60 45.09
C ASP A 181 25.77 1.20 43.71
N LEU A 182 27.03 1.39 43.27
CA LEU A 182 27.33 1.83 41.91
C LEU A 182 26.81 0.84 40.85
N THR A 183 27.06 -0.46 41.01
CA THR A 183 26.60 -1.49 40.10
C THR A 183 25.06 -1.56 40.04
N SER A 184 24.41 -1.36 41.19
CA SER A 184 22.94 -1.27 41.28
C SER A 184 22.39 -0.05 40.50
N ALA A 185 23.06 1.12 40.64
CA ALA A 185 22.68 2.33 39.91
C ALA A 185 22.88 2.19 38.40
N GLU A 186 23.97 1.54 37.95
CA GLU A 186 24.20 1.23 36.54
C GLU A 186 23.13 0.28 35.99
N SER A 187 22.74 -0.77 36.74
CA SER A 187 21.66 -1.67 36.37
C SER A 187 20.32 -0.94 36.22
N LYS A 188 20.03 0.01 37.13
CA LYS A 188 18.82 0.84 37.05
C LYS A 188 18.79 1.72 35.78
N ILE A 189 19.93 2.26 35.37
CA ILE A 189 20.04 3.02 34.09
C ILE A 189 19.66 2.13 32.90
N ASN A 190 20.16 0.90 32.83
CA ASN A 190 19.84 -0.03 31.74
C ASN A 190 18.33 -0.33 31.68
N VAL A 191 17.67 -0.49 32.84
CA VAL A 191 16.22 -0.66 32.92
C VAL A 191 15.48 0.58 32.39
N LEU A 192 15.89 1.77 32.80
CA LEU A 192 15.25 3.03 32.39
C LEU A 192 15.50 3.34 30.91
N GLN A 193 16.68 3.00 30.37
CA GLN A 193 16.94 3.08 28.92
C GLN A 193 16.01 2.16 28.13
N SER A 194 15.76 0.95 28.64
CA SER A 194 14.80 0.02 28.05
C SER A 194 13.38 0.55 28.13
N ALA A 195 13.00 1.22 29.22
CA ALA A 195 11.71 1.88 29.37
C ALA A 195 11.53 3.03 28.36
N VAL A 196 12.56 3.86 28.13
CA VAL A 196 12.55 4.90 27.08
C VAL A 196 12.32 4.27 25.70
N LYS A 197 13.09 3.22 25.35
CA LYS A 197 12.92 2.53 24.07
C LYS A 197 11.51 1.94 23.91
N LYS A 198 10.93 1.42 25.00
CA LYS A 198 9.54 0.91 24.99
C LYS A 198 8.54 2.01 24.69
N THR A 199 8.66 3.18 25.30
CA THR A 199 7.75 4.31 25.05
C THR A 199 7.95 4.89 23.64
N GLU A 200 9.17 4.95 23.12
CA GLU A 200 9.46 5.36 21.73
C GLU A 200 8.83 4.38 20.72
N ALA A 201 8.91 3.08 20.97
CA ALA A 201 8.24 2.08 20.14
C ALA A 201 6.72 2.22 20.19
N ALA A 202 6.14 2.50 21.36
CA ALA A 202 4.69 2.75 21.50
C ALA A 202 4.23 3.98 20.70
N MET A 203 5.00 5.08 20.74
CA MET A 203 4.75 6.27 19.93
C MET A 203 4.81 5.96 18.42
N SER A 204 5.77 5.16 17.97
CA SER A 204 5.87 4.73 16.57
C SER A 204 4.63 3.96 16.12
N VAL A 205 4.06 3.09 16.97
CA VAL A 205 2.80 2.38 16.69
C VAL A 205 1.64 3.37 16.53
N LYS A 206 1.56 4.41 17.38
CA LYS A 206 0.51 5.44 17.27
C LYS A 206 0.66 6.22 15.96
N ASN A 207 1.89 6.60 15.59
CA ASN A 207 2.17 7.27 14.31
C ASN A 207 1.74 6.41 13.11
N ALA A 208 2.04 5.12 13.12
CA ALA A 208 1.62 4.21 12.05
C ALA A 208 0.09 4.14 11.90
N LYS A 209 -0.67 4.22 13.00
CA LYS A 209 -2.15 4.27 12.96
C LYS A 209 -2.65 5.58 12.36
N ILE A 210 -2.00 6.71 12.68
CA ILE A 210 -2.28 8.02 12.08
C ILE A 210 -2.11 7.95 10.56
N GLU A 211 -0.97 7.45 10.08
CA GLU A 211 -0.70 7.32 8.65
C GLU A 211 -1.70 6.37 7.95
N GLN A 212 -2.08 5.27 8.60
CA GLN A 212 -3.11 4.38 8.08
C GLN A 212 -4.48 5.08 7.96
N THR A 213 -4.85 5.91 8.94
CA THR A 213 -6.12 6.64 8.90
C THR A 213 -6.09 7.74 7.85
N LYS A 214 -4.99 8.48 7.72
CA LYS A 214 -4.78 9.45 6.62
C LYS A 214 -4.89 8.79 5.24
N LEU A 215 -4.34 7.59 5.08
CA LEU A 215 -4.47 6.82 3.84
C LEU A 215 -5.93 6.45 3.56
N LYS A 216 -6.71 6.03 4.59
CA LYS A 216 -8.15 5.78 4.43
C LYS A 216 -8.91 7.04 4.04
N ILE A 217 -8.57 8.20 4.63
CA ILE A 217 -9.13 9.51 4.26
C ILE A 217 -8.80 9.84 2.80
N SER A 218 -7.59 9.58 2.33
CA SER A 218 -7.26 9.78 0.92
C SER A 218 -8.10 8.92 -0.03
N TYR A 219 -8.54 7.74 0.41
CA TYR A 219 -9.40 6.85 -0.38
C TYR A 219 -10.88 7.27 -0.41
N THR A 220 -11.30 8.23 0.43
CA THR A 220 -12.66 8.80 0.33
C THR A 220 -12.84 9.67 -0.90
N LYS A 221 -11.74 10.16 -1.48
CA LYS A 221 -11.72 10.90 -2.75
C LYS A 221 -11.34 9.95 -3.88
N ILE A 222 -12.30 9.66 -4.74
CA ILE A 222 -12.15 8.69 -5.83
C ILE A 222 -11.82 9.46 -7.10
N TYR A 223 -10.63 9.19 -7.66
CA TYR A 223 -10.11 9.85 -8.86
C TYR A 223 -10.15 8.91 -10.06
N ALA A 224 -10.19 9.48 -11.27
CA ALA A 224 -10.14 8.74 -12.52
C ALA A 224 -8.77 8.06 -12.71
N PRO A 225 -8.72 6.72 -12.82
CA PRO A 225 -7.47 6.00 -13.05
C PRO A 225 -6.98 6.11 -14.50
N GLN A 226 -7.86 6.41 -15.44
CA GLN A 226 -7.57 6.59 -16.86
C GLN A 226 -8.49 7.65 -17.48
N ALA A 227 -8.10 8.19 -18.63
CA ALA A 227 -8.95 9.06 -19.43
C ALA A 227 -10.00 8.23 -20.20
N GLY A 228 -11.16 8.81 -20.46
CA GLY A 228 -12.24 8.16 -21.20
C GLY A 228 -13.60 8.78 -20.90
N LYS A 229 -14.67 8.08 -21.29
CA LYS A 229 -16.05 8.46 -21.01
C LYS A 229 -16.64 7.65 -19.87
N ILE A 230 -17.32 8.33 -18.97
CA ILE A 230 -18.09 7.69 -17.90
C ILE A 230 -19.25 6.91 -18.51
N GLY A 231 -19.40 5.66 -18.10
CA GLY A 231 -20.59 4.87 -18.39
C GLY A 231 -21.81 5.35 -17.59
N LYS A 232 -22.88 4.58 -17.61
CA LYS A 232 -24.06 4.87 -16.78
C LYS A 232 -23.68 4.70 -15.31
N LYS A 233 -23.86 5.76 -14.50
CA LYS A 233 -23.63 5.71 -13.05
C LYS A 233 -24.79 5.02 -12.34
N THR A 234 -24.46 4.24 -11.30
CA THR A 234 -25.45 3.54 -10.47
C THR A 234 -25.56 4.13 -9.07
N ILE A 235 -24.87 5.28 -8.82
CA ILE A 235 -24.76 5.91 -7.51
C ILE A 235 -25.41 7.28 -7.49
N SER A 236 -25.89 7.66 -6.30
CA SER A 236 -26.47 8.97 -5.98
C SER A 236 -25.88 9.52 -4.69
N GLU A 237 -25.93 10.84 -4.53
CA GLU A 237 -25.55 11.49 -3.27
C GLU A 237 -26.43 10.99 -2.13
N GLY A 238 -25.83 10.81 -0.95
CA GLY A 238 -26.47 10.24 0.24
C GLY A 238 -26.56 8.70 0.23
N GLN A 239 -26.18 8.03 -0.85
CA GLN A 239 -26.19 6.56 -0.92
C GLN A 239 -24.99 5.97 -0.19
N PHE A 240 -25.20 4.86 0.53
CA PHE A 240 -24.10 4.08 1.11
C PHE A 240 -23.47 3.16 0.06
N VAL A 241 -22.14 3.21 -0.05
CA VAL A 241 -21.35 2.35 -0.96
C VAL A 241 -20.39 1.46 -0.16
N GLN A 242 -20.18 0.25 -0.65
CA GLN A 242 -19.26 -0.71 -0.04
C GLN A 242 -17.95 -0.77 -0.81
N ALA A 243 -16.84 -0.96 -0.10
CA ALA A 243 -15.54 -1.17 -0.71
C ALA A 243 -15.57 -2.37 -1.66
N GLY A 244 -14.97 -2.22 -2.85
CA GLY A 244 -14.91 -3.26 -3.88
C GLY A 244 -16.17 -3.39 -4.75
N THR A 245 -17.23 -2.63 -4.53
CA THR A 245 -18.43 -2.64 -5.38
C THR A 245 -18.27 -1.61 -6.50
N PRO A 246 -18.42 -1.99 -7.79
CA PRO A 246 -18.31 -1.04 -8.89
C PRO A 246 -19.36 0.06 -8.80
N LEU A 247 -18.93 1.31 -8.86
CA LEU A 247 -19.80 2.49 -8.87
C LEU A 247 -20.28 2.82 -10.29
N PHE A 248 -19.39 2.76 -11.23
CA PHE A 248 -19.58 2.95 -12.67
C PHE A 248 -18.31 2.48 -13.39
N SER A 249 -18.29 2.57 -14.71
CA SER A 249 -17.12 2.21 -15.52
C SER A 249 -16.65 3.39 -16.35
N ILE A 250 -15.34 3.44 -16.62
CA ILE A 250 -14.73 4.36 -17.59
C ILE A 250 -14.44 3.56 -18.86
N VAL A 251 -14.97 4.02 -19.97
CA VAL A 251 -14.80 3.45 -21.30
C VAL A 251 -13.69 4.24 -22.00
N ASN A 252 -12.65 3.57 -22.43
CA ASN A 252 -11.61 4.19 -23.24
C ASN A 252 -12.14 4.51 -24.62
N ASP A 253 -12.18 5.80 -25.00
CA ASP A 253 -12.70 6.27 -26.27
C ASP A 253 -11.61 6.49 -27.33
N SER A 254 -10.37 6.13 -27.05
CA SER A 254 -9.24 6.28 -27.97
C SER A 254 -8.83 4.99 -28.67
N THR A 255 -9.21 3.84 -28.14
CA THR A 255 -8.78 2.53 -28.65
C THR A 255 -9.97 1.59 -28.75
N TYR A 256 -10.21 1.08 -29.97
CA TYR A 256 -11.24 0.11 -30.26
C TYR A 256 -10.63 -1.08 -30.98
N TRP A 257 -11.16 -2.27 -30.78
CA TRP A 257 -10.82 -3.47 -31.56
C TRP A 257 -12.11 -4.19 -31.97
N ILE A 258 -12.00 -4.99 -33.01
CA ILE A 258 -13.11 -5.79 -33.52
C ILE A 258 -12.84 -7.25 -33.13
N VAL A 259 -13.77 -7.82 -32.40
CA VAL A 259 -13.80 -9.27 -32.11
C VAL A 259 -14.73 -9.91 -33.10
N ALA A 260 -14.19 -10.64 -34.08
CA ALA A 260 -14.92 -11.35 -35.09
C ALA A 260 -14.96 -12.85 -34.75
N ASN A 261 -16.12 -13.40 -34.49
CA ASN A 261 -16.30 -14.82 -34.19
C ASN A 261 -16.58 -15.58 -35.46
N TYR A 262 -15.72 -16.52 -35.81
CA TYR A 262 -15.89 -17.44 -36.94
C TYR A 262 -16.30 -18.82 -36.43
N LYS A 263 -17.11 -19.55 -37.22
CA LYS A 263 -17.44 -20.95 -36.96
C LYS A 263 -16.21 -21.82 -37.27
N GLU A 264 -16.05 -22.93 -36.57
CA GLU A 264 -14.94 -23.88 -36.79
C GLU A 264 -14.84 -24.33 -38.25
N SER A 265 -15.99 -24.54 -38.94
CA SER A 265 -16.05 -24.91 -40.38
C SER A 265 -15.55 -23.80 -41.33
N GLN A 266 -15.41 -22.56 -40.86
CA GLN A 266 -14.92 -21.43 -41.65
C GLN A 266 -13.40 -21.22 -41.49
N ILE A 267 -12.79 -21.76 -40.43
CA ILE A 267 -11.35 -21.64 -40.16
C ILE A 267 -10.54 -22.77 -40.81
N SER A 268 -11.17 -23.85 -41.19
CA SER A 268 -10.50 -25.05 -41.73
C SER A 268 -10.21 -25.02 -43.24
N LYS A 269 -10.32 -23.86 -43.90
CA LYS A 269 -10.06 -23.71 -45.35
C LYS A 269 -8.72 -23.01 -45.62
#